data_a6d39d64b2105597a344cee3e2faf0e9
#
_entry.id   a6d39d64b2105597a344cee3e2faf0e9
#
_cell.length_a   1.000
_cell.length_b   1.000
_cell.length_c   1.000
_cell.angle_alpha   90.00
_cell.angle_beta   90.00
_cell.angle_gamma   90.00
#
_symmetry.space_group_name_H-M   'P 1'
#
loop_
_entity.id
_entity.type
_entity.pdbx_description
1 polymer ?
#
loop_
_entity_poly.entity_id
_entity_poly.type
_entity_poly.pdbx_seq_one_letter_code
_entity_poly.pdbx_strand_id
1 'polypeptide(L)'
;MALKNELGDQGYELWVEWSTKASEWSSEKDPSEIWKDFDPNSLTMSSIIFLAKLSDWDPSSEDGLLAMNPSETILPKIPRNIFDPETEEYLELLAENQSNLPYEVAFCCLLGALSFAIGGNKVLEVREKWRAKGQLWLALVGKSGSGKTHIMDATGMDLLHRQQRLEREAARKDFEEATENSIEGAIPTEPAANRRLTADAITLEALFHHHSMPVNQAGFGVHADEILAVINGMDQYKGKGNDKQIWLKIFNHGTAEMTTVSVNRKIDSVFVPLLGGIQPDILEKLIGYEKQADGFAARFLMCHAERGAVLSVERRLELGRLLTEHSGSKQIEKVLSQLLKIRDQLASVKLSPEAQMHFLRYEKYLDDLSQEVAVAQHLAYGKLTTYIYRVALLLHYWSELSKDIISPDQTTLDLETAEQTTFVMEYFRLSMLHSYGIIQNPKDLQARQVLLDKVQELGKRATKEKLKQTLRNSFVKFGVSNQDGYRFVGNLIQELLENQVLDQVAAQNKSRPYLKIKRQSRNS
;
A
#
# COMPACT_ATOMS: atom_id res chain seq x y z
N MET A 1 7.06 -19.19 14.38
CA MET A 1 7.12 -17.73 14.53
C MET A 1 5.80 -17.13 15.04
N ALA A 2 4.67 -17.16 14.34
CA ALA A 2 3.43 -16.54 14.82
C ALA A 2 2.91 -17.10 16.16
N LEU A 3 2.97 -18.42 16.37
CA LEU A 3 2.63 -19.03 17.67
C LEU A 3 3.54 -18.54 18.81
N LYS A 4 4.84 -18.34 18.52
CA LYS A 4 5.79 -17.79 19.49
C LYS A 4 5.52 -16.31 19.78
N ASN A 5 5.08 -15.54 18.78
CA ASN A 5 4.70 -14.14 18.95
C ASN A 5 3.48 -13.99 19.89
N GLU A 6 2.44 -14.78 19.67
CA GLU A 6 1.15 -14.64 20.38
C GLU A 6 1.10 -15.37 21.73
N LEU A 7 1.71 -16.54 21.82
CA LEU A 7 1.62 -17.44 22.97
C LEU A 7 2.94 -17.59 23.74
N GLY A 8 4.03 -16.95 23.27
CA GLY A 8 5.34 -17.14 23.83
C GLY A 8 5.74 -18.63 23.85
N ASP A 9 6.37 -19.09 24.93
CA ASP A 9 6.80 -20.49 25.06
C ASP A 9 5.63 -21.48 25.21
N GLN A 10 4.41 -21.01 25.52
CA GLN A 10 3.21 -21.87 25.55
C GLN A 10 2.81 -22.36 24.15
N GLY A 11 3.22 -21.65 23.08
CA GLY A 11 3.00 -22.05 21.70
C GLY A 11 3.90 -23.20 21.23
N TYR A 12 4.93 -23.57 22.01
CA TYR A 12 5.91 -24.60 21.61
C TYR A 12 5.28 -25.97 21.39
N GLU A 13 4.47 -26.44 22.34
CA GLU A 13 3.83 -27.76 22.25
C GLU A 13 2.88 -27.87 21.06
N LEU A 14 2.10 -26.81 20.80
CA LEU A 14 1.21 -26.74 19.64
C LEU A 14 1.99 -26.74 18.33
N TRP A 15 3.11 -26.01 18.29
CA TRP A 15 3.97 -25.99 17.11
C TRP A 15 4.61 -27.35 16.85
N VAL A 16 5.12 -28.05 17.87
CA VAL A 16 5.70 -29.39 17.73
C VAL A 16 4.66 -30.39 17.24
N GLU A 17 3.45 -30.40 17.83
CA GLU A 17 2.36 -31.27 17.42
C GLU A 17 1.98 -31.05 15.95
N TRP A 18 1.90 -29.80 15.53
CA TRP A 18 1.56 -29.46 14.14
C TRP A 18 2.69 -29.81 13.17
N SER A 19 3.93 -29.46 13.51
CA SER A 19 5.10 -29.66 12.64
C SER A 19 5.42 -31.13 12.43
N THR A 20 5.30 -31.97 13.46
CA THR A 20 5.56 -33.43 13.34
C THR A 20 4.57 -34.17 12.45
N LYS A 21 3.43 -33.55 12.11
CA LYS A 21 2.45 -34.10 11.15
C LYS A 21 2.82 -33.78 9.68
N ALA A 22 3.78 -32.90 9.44
CA ALA A 22 4.20 -32.53 8.09
C ALA A 22 5.07 -33.65 7.48
N SER A 23 4.82 -33.97 6.20
CA SER A 23 5.56 -35.02 5.47
C SER A 23 7.05 -34.71 5.27
N GLU A 24 7.43 -33.42 5.39
CA GLU A 24 8.79 -32.92 5.21
C GLU A 24 9.54 -32.75 6.54
N TRP A 25 8.94 -33.14 7.66
CA TRP A 25 9.60 -33.02 8.96
C TRP A 25 10.82 -33.95 9.04
N SER A 26 12.02 -33.37 9.11
CA SER A 26 13.24 -34.12 9.34
C SER A 26 13.54 -34.18 10.84
N SER A 27 13.76 -35.37 11.38
CA SER A 27 14.10 -35.60 12.80
C SER A 27 15.54 -35.27 13.14
N GLU A 28 16.29 -34.62 12.24
CA GLU A 28 17.74 -34.39 12.44
C GLU A 28 18.05 -33.21 13.40
N LYS A 29 17.09 -32.31 13.61
CA LYS A 29 17.27 -31.18 14.55
C LYS A 29 16.30 -31.29 15.71
N ASP A 30 16.79 -30.94 16.89
CA ASP A 30 15.94 -30.84 18.08
C ASP A 30 14.90 -29.74 17.90
N PRO A 31 13.59 -30.04 18.00
CA PRO A 31 12.53 -29.03 17.89
C PRO A 31 12.74 -27.83 18.81
N SER A 32 13.32 -28.01 19.98
CA SER A 32 13.58 -26.94 20.95
C SER A 32 14.64 -25.95 20.47
N GLU A 33 15.61 -26.39 19.68
CA GLU A 33 16.61 -25.52 19.08
C GLU A 33 15.98 -24.68 17.96
N ILE A 34 15.19 -25.32 17.08
CA ILE A 34 14.46 -24.61 16.01
C ILE A 34 13.50 -23.56 16.60
N TRP A 35 12.81 -23.91 17.71
CA TRP A 35 11.92 -22.98 18.39
C TRP A 35 12.64 -21.75 18.95
N LYS A 36 13.84 -21.91 19.48
CA LYS A 36 14.66 -20.80 19.99
C LYS A 36 15.04 -19.81 18.88
N ASP A 37 15.34 -20.33 17.69
CA ASP A 37 15.77 -19.53 16.54
C ASP A 37 14.60 -18.75 15.88
N PHE A 38 13.35 -19.07 16.21
CA PHE A 38 12.22 -18.31 15.68
C PHE A 38 12.17 -16.89 16.27
N ASP A 39 12.26 -15.90 15.40
CA ASP A 39 11.94 -14.52 15.76
C ASP A 39 10.44 -14.36 16.03
N PRO A 40 10.03 -14.05 17.28
CA PRO A 40 8.60 -13.87 17.60
C PRO A 40 7.98 -12.66 16.87
N ASN A 41 8.79 -11.74 16.36
CA ASN A 41 8.30 -10.51 15.72
C ASN A 41 8.09 -10.66 14.21
N SER A 42 8.46 -11.79 13.61
CA SER A 42 8.45 -11.95 12.16
C SER A 42 7.08 -12.30 11.54
N LEU A 43 6.20 -12.99 12.28
CA LEU A 43 4.86 -13.38 11.82
C LEU A 43 3.83 -13.23 12.94
N THR A 44 2.61 -12.84 12.59
CA THR A 44 1.46 -12.76 13.50
C THR A 44 0.50 -13.93 13.33
N MET A 45 -0.44 -14.11 14.27
CA MET A 45 -1.52 -15.09 14.13
C MET A 45 -2.34 -14.85 12.84
N SER A 46 -2.51 -13.60 12.42
CA SER A 46 -3.14 -13.26 11.15
C SER A 46 -2.45 -13.91 9.94
N SER A 47 -1.12 -14.07 10.00
CA SER A 47 -0.36 -14.76 8.95
C SER A 47 -0.67 -16.27 8.92
N ILE A 48 -0.85 -16.92 10.08
CA ILE A 48 -1.24 -18.33 10.14
C ILE A 48 -2.66 -18.52 9.61
N ILE A 49 -3.60 -17.69 10.04
CA ILE A 49 -4.99 -17.73 9.57
C ILE A 49 -5.05 -17.52 8.06
N PHE A 50 -4.23 -16.60 7.55
CA PHE A 50 -4.11 -16.37 6.12
C PHE A 50 -3.60 -17.62 5.37
N LEU A 51 -2.52 -18.24 5.83
CA LEU A 51 -1.98 -19.46 5.22
C LEU A 51 -2.97 -20.64 5.31
N ALA A 52 -3.65 -20.78 6.43
CA ALA A 52 -4.67 -21.81 6.63
C ALA A 52 -5.83 -21.65 5.63
N LYS A 53 -6.31 -20.42 5.41
CA LYS A 53 -7.36 -20.11 4.42
C LYS A 53 -6.91 -20.36 2.99
N LEU A 54 -5.64 -20.09 2.65
CA LEU A 54 -5.07 -20.44 1.34
C LEU A 54 -5.00 -21.96 1.11
N SER A 55 -5.02 -22.75 2.18
CA SER A 55 -5.00 -24.23 2.17
C SER A 55 -6.41 -24.84 2.32
N ASP A 56 -7.45 -24.09 1.94
CA ASP A 56 -8.87 -24.51 2.01
C ASP A 56 -9.40 -24.79 3.45
N TRP A 57 -8.74 -24.23 4.48
CA TRP A 57 -9.24 -24.32 5.85
C TRP A 57 -10.43 -23.37 6.07
N ASP A 58 -11.54 -23.92 6.59
CA ASP A 58 -12.73 -23.15 6.92
C ASP A 58 -12.77 -22.81 8.43
N PRO A 59 -12.69 -21.53 8.80
CA PRO A 59 -12.77 -21.11 10.20
C PRO A 59 -14.13 -21.32 10.85
N SER A 60 -15.18 -21.63 10.09
CA SER A 60 -16.51 -21.94 10.61
C SER A 60 -16.68 -23.37 11.09
N SER A 61 -15.72 -24.27 10.79
CA SER A 61 -15.71 -25.64 11.29
C SER A 61 -15.27 -25.68 12.75
N GLU A 62 -16.18 -26.00 13.63
CA GLU A 62 -16.23 -26.36 15.07
C GLU A 62 -15.15 -25.86 16.07
N ASP A 63 -13.98 -25.43 15.66
CA ASP A 63 -12.95 -24.93 16.56
C ASP A 63 -12.93 -23.40 16.59
N GLY A 64 -13.89 -22.84 17.29
CA GLY A 64 -14.14 -21.41 17.48
C GLY A 64 -12.91 -20.52 17.69
N LEU A 65 -12.16 -20.25 16.63
CA LEU A 65 -11.09 -19.27 16.63
C LEU A 65 -11.68 -17.87 16.46
N LEU A 66 -11.78 -17.21 17.61
CA LEU A 66 -11.66 -15.77 17.86
C LEU A 66 -11.91 -14.90 16.62
N ALA A 67 -13.14 -14.42 16.49
CA ALA A 67 -13.39 -13.18 15.80
C ALA A 67 -12.44 -12.13 16.41
N MET A 68 -11.34 -11.82 15.72
CA MET A 68 -10.48 -10.70 16.10
C MET A 68 -11.37 -9.46 16.13
N ASN A 69 -11.50 -8.87 17.30
CA ASN A 69 -12.20 -7.61 17.48
C ASN A 69 -11.51 -6.57 16.57
N PRO A 70 -12.21 -5.92 15.63
CA PRO A 70 -11.61 -4.91 14.76
C PRO A 70 -11.05 -3.69 15.52
N SER A 71 -11.27 -3.63 16.85
CA SER A 71 -10.87 -2.50 17.69
C SER A 71 -9.43 -2.54 18.20
N GLU A 72 -8.72 -3.66 18.05
CA GLU A 72 -7.30 -3.78 18.34
C GLU A 72 -6.53 -4.14 17.06
N THR A 73 -6.48 -3.21 16.13
CA THR A 73 -5.63 -3.35 14.94
C THR A 73 -4.18 -3.12 15.37
N ILE A 74 -3.51 -4.16 15.79
CA ILE A 74 -2.05 -4.19 15.84
C ILE A 74 -1.60 -3.96 14.39
N LEU A 75 -0.75 -2.95 14.17
CA LEU A 75 -0.19 -2.70 12.85
C LEU A 75 0.46 -3.99 12.33
N PRO A 76 0.12 -4.43 11.14
CA PRO A 76 0.67 -5.66 10.58
C PRO A 76 2.17 -5.55 10.41
N LYS A 77 2.85 -6.69 10.37
CA LYS A 77 4.29 -6.77 10.10
C LYS A 77 4.56 -7.49 8.79
N ILE A 78 5.66 -7.12 8.15
CA ILE A 78 6.20 -7.81 6.98
C ILE A 78 7.22 -8.83 7.48
N PRO A 79 7.18 -10.11 7.00
CA PRO A 79 8.18 -11.11 7.35
C PRO A 79 9.60 -10.70 6.96
N ARG A 80 10.60 -11.18 7.72
CA ARG A 80 12.03 -10.90 7.51
C ARG A 80 12.69 -11.95 6.59
N ASN A 81 12.19 -12.19 5.44
CA ASN A 81 12.76 -13.12 4.46
C ASN A 81 12.33 -12.78 3.04
N ILE A 82 11.97 -11.52 2.81
CA ILE A 82 11.56 -11.03 1.50
C ILE A 82 12.78 -10.59 0.69
N PHE A 83 13.69 -9.88 1.32
CA PHE A 83 14.98 -9.51 0.76
C PHE A 83 16.08 -10.42 1.28
N ASP A 84 17.30 -10.22 0.83
CA ASP A 84 18.46 -10.89 1.41
C ASP A 84 18.74 -10.40 2.84
N PRO A 85 19.33 -11.23 3.71
CA PRO A 85 19.51 -10.92 5.14
C PRO A 85 20.27 -9.61 5.38
N GLU A 86 21.27 -9.29 4.57
CA GLU A 86 22.05 -8.05 4.72
C GLU A 86 21.20 -6.82 4.43
N THR A 87 20.37 -6.89 3.39
CA THR A 87 19.43 -5.80 3.08
C THR A 87 18.40 -5.63 4.17
N GLU A 88 17.83 -6.71 4.69
CA GLU A 88 16.83 -6.64 5.75
C GLU A 88 17.38 -6.05 7.04
N GLU A 89 18.55 -6.49 7.47
CA GLU A 89 19.23 -5.93 8.65
C GLU A 89 19.53 -4.42 8.46
N TYR A 90 20.01 -4.05 7.28
CA TYR A 90 20.24 -2.64 6.97
C TYR A 90 18.96 -1.80 7.04
N LEU A 91 17.84 -2.29 6.48
CA LEU A 91 16.56 -1.58 6.51
C LEU A 91 16.03 -1.43 7.94
N GLU A 92 16.24 -2.42 8.80
CA GLU A 92 15.86 -2.36 10.21
C GLU A 92 16.68 -1.31 10.97
N LEU A 93 18.01 -1.36 10.86
CA LEU A 93 18.90 -0.36 11.45
C LEU A 93 18.58 1.06 10.94
N LEU A 94 18.28 1.19 9.66
CA LEU A 94 17.92 2.46 9.04
C LEU A 94 16.60 3.01 9.59
N ALA A 95 15.58 2.17 9.71
CA ALA A 95 14.27 2.55 10.25
C ALA A 95 14.39 2.98 11.73
N GLU A 96 15.14 2.21 12.53
CA GLU A 96 15.42 2.57 13.93
C GLU A 96 16.15 3.92 14.03
N ASN A 97 17.18 4.12 13.21
CA ASN A 97 17.96 5.38 13.20
C ASN A 97 17.11 6.58 12.76
N GLN A 98 16.16 6.37 11.83
CA GLN A 98 15.26 7.41 11.32
C GLN A 98 14.02 7.55 12.22
N SER A 99 14.24 8.00 13.46
CA SER A 99 13.17 8.28 14.43
C SER A 99 12.49 7.03 15.01
N ASN A 100 13.19 5.91 15.06
CA ASN A 100 12.66 4.64 15.56
C ASN A 100 11.34 4.29 14.84
N LEU A 101 11.40 4.31 13.51
CA LEU A 101 10.29 3.91 12.66
C LEU A 101 10.20 2.38 12.58
N PRO A 102 9.02 1.82 12.29
CA PRO A 102 8.89 0.41 11.97
C PRO A 102 9.70 0.04 10.72
N TYR A 103 10.24 -1.17 10.70
CA TYR A 103 10.95 -1.73 9.53
C TYR A 103 10.12 -1.64 8.25
N GLU A 104 8.82 -1.86 8.34
CA GLU A 104 7.87 -1.83 7.23
C GLU A 104 7.93 -0.51 6.45
N VAL A 105 8.31 0.59 7.12
CA VAL A 105 8.46 1.89 6.46
C VAL A 105 9.68 1.87 5.52
N ALA A 106 10.82 1.38 6.00
CA ALA A 106 12.02 1.25 5.17
C ALA A 106 11.80 0.26 4.02
N PHE A 107 11.15 -0.87 4.29
CA PHE A 107 10.75 -1.85 3.29
C PHE A 107 9.88 -1.23 2.18
N CYS A 108 8.81 -0.52 2.55
CA CYS A 108 7.92 0.12 1.59
C CYS A 108 8.61 1.22 0.78
N CYS A 109 9.54 1.96 1.39
CA CYS A 109 10.35 2.95 0.69
C CYS A 109 11.26 2.31 -0.35
N LEU A 110 11.94 1.19 -0.02
CA LEU A 110 12.75 0.44 -0.98
C LEU A 110 11.88 -0.13 -2.11
N LEU A 111 10.70 -0.69 -1.79
CA LEU A 111 9.76 -1.17 -2.80
C LEU A 111 9.30 -0.03 -3.73
N GLY A 112 9.11 1.19 -3.18
CA GLY A 112 8.86 2.40 -3.94
C GLY A 112 10.03 2.73 -4.89
N ALA A 113 11.27 2.76 -4.38
CA ALA A 113 12.47 3.04 -5.18
C ALA A 113 12.65 2.01 -6.33
N LEU A 114 12.38 0.73 -6.09
CA LEU A 114 12.34 -0.31 -7.12
C LEU A 114 11.30 0.02 -8.20
N SER A 115 10.11 0.47 -7.81
CA SER A 115 9.06 0.88 -8.74
C SER A 115 9.49 2.05 -9.64
N PHE A 116 10.26 2.99 -9.12
CA PHE A 116 10.83 4.09 -9.92
C PHE A 116 11.94 3.60 -10.86
N ALA A 117 12.80 2.70 -10.38
CA ALA A 117 13.97 2.23 -11.13
C ALA A 117 13.60 1.30 -12.29
N ILE A 118 12.63 0.41 -12.12
CA ILE A 118 12.30 -0.65 -13.09
C ILE A 118 11.78 -0.11 -14.44
N GLY A 119 11.04 1.00 -14.42
CA GLY A 119 10.41 1.56 -15.61
C GLY A 119 9.25 0.72 -16.17
N GLY A 120 8.57 1.26 -17.17
CA GLY A 120 7.34 0.70 -17.75
C GLY A 120 7.55 -0.37 -18.84
N ASN A 121 8.80 -0.69 -19.18
CA ASN A 121 9.15 -1.66 -20.23
C ASN A 121 9.28 -3.10 -19.72
N LYS A 122 9.26 -3.29 -18.39
CA LYS A 122 9.23 -4.59 -17.75
C LYS A 122 7.78 -4.96 -17.43
N VAL A 123 7.35 -6.14 -17.84
CA VAL A 123 5.99 -6.61 -17.66
C VAL A 123 5.95 -8.03 -17.11
N LEU A 124 4.95 -8.33 -16.27
CA LEU A 124 4.58 -9.66 -15.86
C LEU A 124 3.35 -10.09 -16.67
N GLU A 125 3.43 -11.21 -17.38
CA GLU A 125 2.31 -11.81 -18.09
C GLU A 125 1.38 -12.53 -17.10
N VAL A 126 0.23 -11.94 -16.82
CA VAL A 126 -0.72 -12.47 -15.83
C VAL A 126 -1.70 -13.44 -16.48
N ARG A 127 -2.32 -13.02 -17.59
CA ARG A 127 -3.28 -13.77 -18.39
C ARG A 127 -3.14 -13.33 -19.85
N GLU A 128 -3.76 -14.05 -20.79
CA GLU A 128 -3.61 -13.86 -22.25
C GLU A 128 -3.57 -12.40 -22.72
N LYS A 129 -4.36 -11.51 -22.12
CA LYS A 129 -4.41 -10.08 -22.50
C LYS A 129 -4.05 -9.11 -21.37
N TRP A 130 -3.67 -9.65 -20.21
CA TRP A 130 -3.35 -8.83 -19.04
C TRP A 130 -1.88 -8.91 -18.69
N ARG A 131 -1.21 -7.75 -18.79
CA ARG A 131 0.18 -7.55 -18.40
C ARG A 131 0.26 -6.52 -17.28
N ALA A 132 0.95 -6.87 -16.20
CA ALA A 132 1.20 -5.97 -15.09
C ALA A 132 2.57 -5.32 -15.22
N LYS A 133 2.68 -4.05 -14.83
CA LYS A 133 3.93 -3.29 -14.73
C LYS A 133 4.22 -2.99 -13.26
N GLY A 134 5.47 -2.83 -12.88
CA GLY A 134 5.88 -2.58 -11.49
C GLY A 134 5.54 -1.18 -10.95
N GLN A 135 4.46 -0.55 -11.39
CA GLN A 135 4.06 0.78 -10.93
C GLN A 135 3.32 0.72 -9.60
N LEU A 136 3.86 1.36 -8.58
CA LEU A 136 3.21 1.50 -7.28
C LEU A 136 2.84 2.95 -6.99
N TRP A 137 1.73 3.14 -6.31
CA TRP A 137 1.36 4.39 -5.64
C TRP A 137 1.39 4.14 -4.14
N LEU A 138 2.42 4.64 -3.47
CA LEU A 138 2.71 4.41 -2.05
C LEU A 138 2.54 5.70 -1.25
N ALA A 139 1.80 5.61 -0.15
CA ALA A 139 1.58 6.70 0.79
C ALA A 139 2.10 6.32 2.18
N LEU A 140 3.11 7.04 2.68
CA LEU A 140 3.60 6.92 4.04
C LEU A 140 2.73 7.76 4.98
N VAL A 141 1.87 7.10 5.74
CA VAL A 141 0.94 7.75 6.67
C VAL A 141 1.63 8.03 7.99
N GLY A 142 1.85 9.30 8.33
CA GLY A 142 2.51 9.67 9.58
C GLY A 142 2.51 11.16 9.82
N LYS A 143 2.63 11.57 11.09
CA LYS A 143 2.66 12.98 11.49
C LYS A 143 3.81 13.74 10.82
N SER A 144 3.71 15.06 10.73
CA SER A 144 4.83 15.90 10.30
C SER A 144 6.05 15.69 11.22
N GLY A 145 7.25 15.66 10.65
CA GLY A 145 8.48 15.42 11.39
C GLY A 145 8.69 13.98 11.85
N SER A 146 7.94 12.99 11.32
CA SER A 146 8.16 11.57 11.65
C SER A 146 9.36 10.93 10.95
N GLY A 147 10.12 11.66 10.13
CA GLY A 147 11.31 11.13 9.44
C GLY A 147 11.02 10.52 8.06
N LYS A 148 9.80 10.65 7.53
CA LYS A 148 9.38 10.05 6.26
C LYS A 148 10.29 10.39 5.08
N THR A 149 10.61 11.66 4.89
CA THR A 149 11.47 12.12 3.79
C THR A 149 12.85 11.49 3.87
N HIS A 150 13.48 11.54 5.05
CA HIS A 150 14.83 10.98 5.23
C HIS A 150 14.90 9.48 4.94
N ILE A 151 13.88 8.71 5.34
CA ILE A 151 13.90 7.27 5.07
C ILE A 151 13.64 6.96 3.59
N MET A 152 12.79 7.72 2.89
CA MET A 152 12.61 7.60 1.44
C MET A 152 13.92 7.83 0.70
N ASP A 153 14.65 8.90 1.05
CA ASP A 153 15.93 9.23 0.44
C ASP A 153 16.96 8.13 0.69
N ALA A 154 17.12 7.70 1.94
CA ALA A 154 18.14 6.72 2.33
C ALA A 154 17.89 5.30 1.77
N THR A 155 16.65 4.95 1.42
CA THR A 155 16.31 3.65 0.85
C THR A 155 16.40 3.59 -0.68
N GLY A 156 16.84 4.67 -1.34
CA GLY A 156 17.13 4.65 -2.77
C GLY A 156 16.71 5.88 -3.57
N MET A 157 15.84 6.76 -3.03
CA MET A 157 15.43 7.95 -3.79
C MET A 157 16.60 8.91 -4.01
N ASP A 158 17.52 9.06 -3.05
CA ASP A 158 18.74 9.87 -3.24
C ASP A 158 19.62 9.34 -4.38
N LEU A 159 19.74 8.02 -4.50
CA LEU A 159 20.45 7.40 -5.63
C LEU A 159 19.80 7.78 -6.97
N LEU A 160 18.48 7.71 -7.08
CA LEU A 160 17.75 8.08 -8.29
C LEU A 160 17.93 9.56 -8.63
N HIS A 161 17.85 10.43 -7.64
CA HIS A 161 18.09 11.87 -7.79
C HIS A 161 19.53 12.17 -8.22
N ARG A 162 20.50 11.49 -7.61
CA ARG A 162 21.93 11.60 -7.97
C ARG A 162 22.16 11.14 -9.41
N GLN A 163 21.62 10.00 -9.80
CA GLN A 163 21.75 9.48 -11.17
C GLN A 163 21.13 10.45 -12.18
N GLN A 164 19.94 10.96 -11.92
CA GLN A 164 19.27 11.94 -12.77
C GLN A 164 20.10 13.22 -12.94
N ARG A 165 20.77 13.69 -11.87
CA ARG A 165 21.68 14.84 -11.95
C ARG A 165 22.88 14.56 -12.83
N LEU A 166 23.56 13.43 -12.63
CA LEU A 166 24.73 13.04 -13.43
C LEU A 166 24.41 12.94 -14.93
N GLU A 167 23.28 12.36 -15.28
CA GLU A 167 22.83 12.27 -16.67
C GLU A 167 22.54 13.66 -17.28
N ARG A 168 21.96 14.58 -16.50
CA ARG A 168 21.74 15.96 -16.94
C ARG A 168 23.06 16.72 -17.16
N GLU A 169 24.01 16.55 -16.26
CA GLU A 169 25.33 17.18 -16.38
C GLU A 169 26.10 16.65 -17.57
N ALA A 170 26.04 15.33 -17.83
CA ALA A 170 26.65 14.73 -19.02
C ALA A 170 26.01 15.29 -20.31
N ALA A 171 24.66 15.27 -20.40
CA ALA A 171 23.96 15.79 -21.57
C ALA A 171 24.24 17.28 -21.83
N ARG A 172 24.43 18.08 -20.76
CA ARG A 172 24.81 19.49 -20.89
C ARG A 172 26.24 19.65 -21.44
N LYS A 173 27.20 18.87 -20.96
CA LYS A 173 28.58 18.89 -21.49
C LYS A 173 28.62 18.48 -22.95
N ASP A 174 27.93 17.39 -23.31
CA ASP A 174 27.86 16.93 -24.71
C ASP A 174 27.28 18.02 -25.63
N PHE A 175 26.29 18.77 -25.14
CA PHE A 175 25.70 19.89 -25.90
C PHE A 175 26.67 21.09 -26.02
N GLU A 176 27.37 21.46 -24.95
CA GLU A 176 28.38 22.52 -24.94
C GLU A 176 29.50 22.18 -25.93
N GLU A 177 30.04 20.94 -25.89
CA GLU A 177 31.06 20.46 -26.81
C GLU A 177 30.57 20.42 -28.27
N ALA A 178 29.34 19.96 -28.51
CA ALA A 178 28.73 19.95 -29.83
C ALA A 178 28.53 21.39 -30.38
N THR A 179 28.21 22.33 -29.49
CA THR A 179 28.03 23.74 -29.87
C THR A 179 29.35 24.42 -30.20
N GLU A 180 30.43 24.15 -29.44
CA GLU A 180 31.75 24.68 -29.69
C GLU A 180 32.37 24.12 -30.98
N ASN A 181 32.06 22.86 -31.33
CA ASN A 181 32.56 22.20 -32.54
C ASN A 181 31.68 22.44 -33.77
N SER A 182 30.55 23.17 -33.65
CA SER A 182 29.67 23.46 -34.79
C SER A 182 30.27 24.55 -35.67
N ILE A 183 30.41 24.26 -36.98
CA ILE A 183 30.79 25.22 -38.03
C ILE A 183 29.63 26.23 -38.16
N GLU A 184 29.96 27.51 -38.36
CA GLU A 184 29.01 28.62 -38.49
C GLU A 184 27.74 28.24 -39.27
N GLY A 185 26.59 28.23 -38.60
CA GLY A 185 25.25 28.06 -39.20
C GLY A 185 24.44 26.83 -38.73
N ALA A 186 25.03 25.87 -38.04
CA ALA A 186 24.31 24.71 -37.50
C ALA A 186 24.40 24.67 -35.98
N ILE A 187 23.72 25.60 -35.30
CA ILE A 187 23.56 25.52 -33.84
C ILE A 187 22.71 24.30 -33.53
N PRO A 188 23.18 23.33 -32.73
CA PRO A 188 22.32 22.23 -32.26
C PRO A 188 21.14 22.83 -31.53
N THR A 189 19.92 22.53 -31.98
CA THR A 189 18.68 22.97 -31.32
C THR A 189 18.49 22.19 -30.04
N GLU A 190 18.71 22.83 -28.89
CA GLU A 190 18.52 22.35 -27.52
C GLU A 190 19.32 21.10 -27.11
N PRO A 191 19.79 21.02 -25.84
CA PRO A 191 20.40 19.80 -25.32
C PRO A 191 19.45 18.62 -25.49
N ALA A 192 19.98 17.45 -25.82
CA ALA A 192 19.19 16.22 -25.87
C ALA A 192 18.29 16.12 -24.63
N ALA A 193 17.01 15.84 -24.85
CA ALA A 193 16.01 15.84 -23.80
C ALA A 193 16.50 15.04 -22.58
N ASN A 194 16.62 15.71 -21.45
CA ASN A 194 17.14 15.11 -20.23
C ASN A 194 16.24 13.98 -19.76
N ARG A 195 16.82 12.79 -19.54
CA ARG A 195 16.11 11.68 -18.90
C ARG A 195 15.59 12.13 -17.53
N ARG A 196 14.33 11.78 -17.23
CA ARG A 196 13.73 11.91 -15.92
C ARG A 196 13.56 10.53 -15.29
N LEU A 197 13.92 10.43 -14.01
CA LEU A 197 13.65 9.29 -13.15
C LEU A 197 12.60 9.68 -12.11
N THR A 198 12.69 10.93 -11.65
CA THR A 198 11.84 11.49 -10.59
C THR A 198 11.40 12.91 -10.94
N ALA A 199 10.27 13.32 -10.33
CA ALA A 199 9.81 14.70 -10.23
C ALA A 199 9.16 14.90 -8.85
N ASP A 200 9.38 16.07 -8.22
CA ASP A 200 8.82 16.37 -6.88
C ASP A 200 7.35 16.81 -6.97
N ALA A 201 7.05 17.61 -7.99
CA ALA A 201 5.70 18.03 -8.35
C ALA A 201 5.61 18.20 -9.87
N ILE A 202 4.49 17.85 -10.45
CA ILE A 202 4.32 17.94 -11.89
C ILE A 202 2.86 18.21 -12.27
N THR A 203 2.63 19.16 -13.19
CA THR A 203 1.34 19.32 -13.83
C THR A 203 1.13 18.23 -14.88
N LEU A 204 -0.13 17.95 -15.24
CA LEU A 204 -0.41 16.97 -16.29
C LEU A 204 0.21 17.38 -17.64
N GLU A 205 0.20 18.67 -17.98
CA GLU A 205 0.85 19.15 -19.21
C GLU A 205 2.35 18.85 -19.22
N ALA A 206 3.04 19.11 -18.11
CA ALA A 206 4.47 18.84 -17.98
C ALA A 206 4.74 17.33 -17.99
N LEU A 207 3.89 16.52 -17.31
CA LEU A 207 3.98 15.07 -17.34
C LEU A 207 3.85 14.53 -18.77
N PHE A 208 2.84 14.97 -19.52
CA PHE A 208 2.66 14.57 -20.91
C PHE A 208 3.81 15.03 -21.80
N HIS A 209 4.30 16.26 -21.59
CA HIS A 209 5.46 16.77 -22.31
C HIS A 209 6.68 15.89 -22.11
N HIS A 210 7.06 15.62 -20.87
CA HIS A 210 8.24 14.84 -20.58
C HIS A 210 8.10 13.36 -20.94
N HIS A 211 6.94 12.76 -20.69
CA HIS A 211 6.71 11.35 -21.00
C HIS A 211 6.64 11.06 -22.50
N SER A 212 6.27 12.03 -23.33
CA SER A 212 6.27 11.89 -24.79
C SER A 212 7.67 11.93 -25.42
N MET A 213 8.69 12.34 -24.65
CA MET A 213 10.07 12.37 -25.14
C MET A 213 10.62 10.95 -25.23
N PRO A 214 11.34 10.58 -26.33
CA PRO A 214 11.88 9.24 -26.51
C PRO A 214 12.74 8.74 -25.34
N VAL A 215 13.53 9.61 -24.71
CA VAL A 215 14.40 9.30 -23.57
C VAL A 215 13.61 8.93 -22.30
N ASN A 216 12.33 9.25 -22.23
CA ASN A 216 11.45 9.02 -21.08
C ASN A 216 10.34 7.98 -21.37
N GLN A 217 10.44 7.20 -22.44
CA GLN A 217 9.41 6.20 -22.80
C GLN A 217 9.21 5.11 -21.72
N ALA A 218 10.26 4.78 -20.96
CA ALA A 218 10.14 3.89 -19.81
C ALA A 218 9.38 4.53 -18.60
N GLY A 219 9.00 5.81 -18.73
CA GLY A 219 8.30 6.56 -17.69
C GLY A 219 9.22 7.15 -16.62
N PHE A 220 8.65 7.83 -15.66
CA PHE A 220 9.32 8.37 -14.48
C PHE A 220 8.28 8.57 -13.37
N GLY A 221 8.73 8.64 -12.12
CA GLY A 221 7.83 8.72 -10.97
C GLY A 221 7.70 10.12 -10.37
N VAL A 222 6.73 10.30 -9.48
CA VAL A 222 6.58 11.48 -8.64
C VAL A 222 6.94 11.12 -7.21
N HIS A 223 8.01 11.72 -6.70
CA HIS A 223 8.45 11.62 -5.32
C HIS A 223 8.12 12.94 -4.61
N ALA A 224 7.16 12.90 -3.69
CA ALA A 224 6.66 14.09 -3.03
C ALA A 224 6.78 14.00 -1.50
N ASP A 225 7.31 15.03 -0.86
CA ASP A 225 7.28 15.13 0.61
C ASP A 225 5.87 15.01 1.17
N GLU A 226 4.90 15.58 0.45
CA GLU A 226 3.48 15.55 0.81
C GLU A 226 2.65 15.24 -0.45
N ILE A 227 2.01 14.07 -0.49
CA ILE A 227 1.14 13.62 -1.60
C ILE A 227 -0.01 14.61 -1.87
N LEU A 228 -0.43 15.34 -0.83
CA LEU A 228 -1.49 16.35 -0.97
C LEU A 228 -1.14 17.43 -2.02
N ALA A 229 0.13 17.77 -2.19
CA ALA A 229 0.55 18.73 -3.22
C ALA A 229 0.23 18.23 -4.63
N VAL A 230 0.45 16.93 -4.88
CA VAL A 230 0.09 16.26 -6.14
C VAL A 230 -1.42 16.25 -6.34
N ILE A 231 -2.18 15.91 -5.29
CA ILE A 231 -3.64 15.82 -5.32
C ILE A 231 -4.29 17.20 -5.54
N ASN A 232 -3.81 18.22 -4.85
CA ASN A 232 -4.32 19.59 -5.00
C ASN A 232 -4.00 20.15 -6.39
N GLY A 233 -2.86 19.77 -6.97
CA GLY A 233 -2.50 20.16 -8.34
C GLY A 233 -3.47 19.61 -9.39
N MET A 234 -4.22 18.56 -9.09
CA MET A 234 -5.19 17.95 -10.01
C MET A 234 -6.45 18.80 -10.25
N ASP A 235 -6.80 19.73 -9.36
CA ASP A 235 -8.04 20.48 -9.41
C ASP A 235 -7.84 22.01 -9.57
N GLN A 236 -6.58 22.51 -9.58
CA GLN A 236 -6.33 23.95 -9.45
C GLN A 236 -6.61 24.79 -10.70
N TYR A 237 -6.63 24.20 -11.89
CA TYR A 237 -6.59 25.02 -13.11
C TYR A 237 -7.91 25.23 -13.86
N LYS A 238 -8.98 24.47 -13.58
CA LYS A 238 -10.31 24.75 -14.19
C LYS A 238 -11.43 24.06 -13.39
N GLY A 239 -12.43 24.78 -12.98
CA GLY A 239 -13.60 24.36 -12.19
C GLY A 239 -14.51 23.28 -12.79
N LYS A 240 -13.99 22.38 -13.64
CA LYS A 240 -14.59 21.11 -14.08
C LYS A 240 -13.43 20.16 -14.42
N GLY A 241 -12.82 19.58 -13.37
CA GLY A 241 -11.60 18.80 -13.47
C GLY A 241 -11.75 17.47 -14.18
N ASN A 242 -11.11 17.33 -15.33
CA ASN A 242 -10.89 16.05 -16.01
C ASN A 242 -9.56 15.41 -15.56
N ASP A 243 -8.76 16.15 -14.79
CA ASP A 243 -7.40 15.77 -14.40
C ASP A 243 -7.38 14.50 -13.58
N LYS A 244 -8.30 14.38 -12.62
CA LYS A 244 -8.45 13.17 -11.81
C LYS A 244 -8.73 11.92 -12.63
N GLN A 245 -9.57 12.03 -13.67
CA GLN A 245 -9.86 10.91 -14.56
C GLN A 245 -8.61 10.49 -15.37
N ILE A 246 -7.77 11.44 -15.74
CA ILE A 246 -6.48 11.16 -16.40
C ILE A 246 -5.57 10.39 -15.44
N TRP A 247 -5.45 10.80 -14.19
CA TRP A 247 -4.67 10.06 -13.18
C TRP A 247 -5.20 8.64 -12.96
N LEU A 248 -6.53 8.44 -12.97
CA LEU A 248 -7.12 7.09 -12.89
C LEU A 248 -6.76 6.22 -14.11
N LYS A 249 -6.62 6.80 -15.31
CA LYS A 249 -6.13 6.11 -16.51
C LYS A 249 -4.63 5.80 -16.40
N ILE A 250 -3.82 6.75 -15.90
CA ILE A 250 -2.38 6.57 -15.64
C ILE A 250 -2.15 5.38 -14.70
N PHE A 251 -2.94 5.26 -13.63
CA PHE A 251 -2.86 4.13 -12.72
C PHE A 251 -3.02 2.78 -13.42
N ASN A 252 -3.92 2.70 -14.39
CA ASN A 252 -4.22 1.47 -15.13
C ASN A 252 -3.31 1.25 -16.35
N HIS A 253 -2.25 2.05 -16.53
CA HIS A 253 -1.37 2.04 -17.71
C HIS A 253 -2.13 2.22 -19.05
N GLY A 254 -3.27 2.84 -18.99
CA GLY A 254 -4.11 3.10 -20.17
C GLY A 254 -3.48 4.16 -21.07
N THR A 255 -4.00 4.24 -22.30
CA THR A 255 -3.75 5.37 -23.18
C THR A 255 -4.29 6.63 -22.53
N ALA A 256 -3.45 7.63 -22.36
CA ALA A 256 -3.84 8.93 -21.89
C ALA A 256 -3.63 9.97 -23.01
N GLU A 257 -4.63 10.80 -23.22
CA GLU A 257 -4.60 11.85 -24.23
C GLU A 257 -4.94 13.19 -23.59
N MET A 258 -4.14 14.19 -23.93
CA MET A 258 -4.37 15.57 -23.54
C MET A 258 -4.52 16.41 -24.80
N THR A 259 -5.70 16.94 -25.04
CA THR A 259 -5.98 17.84 -26.14
C THR A 259 -6.44 19.18 -25.61
N THR A 260 -5.64 20.22 -25.86
CA THR A 260 -5.97 21.62 -25.59
C THR A 260 -5.85 22.40 -26.92
N VAL A 261 -6.21 23.68 -26.93
CA VAL A 261 -6.08 24.53 -28.13
C VAL A 261 -4.63 24.58 -28.64
N SER A 262 -3.64 24.46 -27.73
CA SER A 262 -2.21 24.59 -28.04
C SER A 262 -1.45 23.26 -27.96
N VAL A 263 -2.03 22.20 -27.41
CA VAL A 263 -1.35 20.94 -27.15
C VAL A 263 -2.25 19.76 -27.51
N ASN A 264 -1.73 18.89 -28.39
CA ASN A 264 -2.34 17.59 -28.66
C ASN A 264 -1.26 16.52 -28.44
N ARG A 265 -1.35 15.79 -27.32
CA ARG A 265 -0.39 14.76 -26.95
C ARG A 265 -1.11 13.51 -26.50
N LYS A 266 -0.66 12.39 -27.03
CA LYS A 266 -1.14 11.06 -26.71
C LYS A 266 0.03 10.19 -26.23
N ILE A 267 -0.18 9.45 -25.14
CA ILE A 267 0.77 8.49 -24.61
C ILE A 267 0.03 7.16 -24.51
N ASP A 268 0.51 6.14 -25.20
CA ASP A 268 -0.21 4.87 -25.32
C ASP A 268 -0.09 3.98 -24.07
N SER A 269 0.94 4.17 -23.25
CA SER A 269 1.13 3.37 -22.04
C SER A 269 1.91 4.16 -20.99
N VAL A 270 1.18 4.92 -20.19
CA VAL A 270 1.77 5.81 -19.17
C VAL A 270 2.27 4.99 -17.99
N PHE A 271 3.48 5.28 -17.52
CA PHE A 271 4.07 4.67 -16.33
C PHE A 271 4.56 5.77 -15.38
N VAL A 272 3.85 5.93 -14.25
CA VAL A 272 4.12 6.98 -13.26
C VAL A 272 3.94 6.42 -11.85
N PRO A 273 4.97 5.82 -11.24
CA PRO A 273 4.94 5.49 -9.82
C PRO A 273 4.85 6.76 -8.95
N LEU A 274 4.18 6.64 -7.80
CA LEU A 274 4.06 7.70 -6.80
C LEU A 274 4.61 7.19 -5.47
N LEU A 275 5.43 8.01 -4.81
CA LEU A 275 5.90 7.77 -3.45
C LEU A 275 5.88 9.09 -2.70
N GLY A 276 5.27 9.12 -1.52
CA GLY A 276 5.32 10.33 -0.70
C GLY A 276 4.62 10.17 0.65
N GLY A 277 4.78 11.22 1.47
CA GLY A 277 4.17 11.31 2.77
C GLY A 277 2.71 11.78 2.73
N ILE A 278 1.92 11.37 3.72
CA ILE A 278 0.60 11.94 3.99
C ILE A 278 0.36 11.98 5.50
N GLN A 279 -0.19 13.07 5.99
CA GLN A 279 -0.56 13.16 7.40
C GLN A 279 -1.91 12.49 7.65
N PRO A 280 -2.15 11.88 8.85
CA PRO A 280 -3.41 11.21 9.16
C PRO A 280 -4.64 12.10 8.96
N ASP A 281 -4.58 13.36 9.37
CA ASP A 281 -5.69 14.33 9.21
C ASP A 281 -5.99 14.65 7.72
N ILE A 282 -4.96 14.52 6.87
CA ILE A 282 -5.08 14.72 5.42
C ILE A 282 -5.62 13.46 4.75
N LEU A 283 -5.21 12.29 5.25
CA LEU A 283 -5.71 11.00 4.79
C LEU A 283 -7.23 10.91 4.97
N GLU A 284 -7.75 11.41 6.09
CA GLU A 284 -9.20 11.50 6.32
C GLU A 284 -9.91 12.30 5.22
N LYS A 285 -9.33 13.42 4.77
CA LYS A 285 -9.88 14.22 3.67
C LYS A 285 -9.79 13.52 2.32
N LEU A 286 -8.74 12.70 2.11
CA LEU A 286 -8.55 11.93 0.88
C LEU A 286 -9.55 10.78 0.76
N ILE A 287 -9.78 10.05 1.84
CA ILE A 287 -10.65 8.86 1.90
C ILE A 287 -12.10 9.23 2.24
N GLY A 288 -12.36 10.43 2.77
CA GLY A 288 -13.68 10.87 3.25
C GLY A 288 -14.83 10.67 2.24
N TYR A 289 -16.03 10.53 2.78
CA TYR A 289 -17.24 10.00 2.14
C TYR A 289 -17.57 10.58 0.75
N GLU A 290 -17.32 11.86 0.51
CA GLU A 290 -17.60 12.48 -0.79
C GLU A 290 -16.60 12.10 -1.89
N LYS A 291 -15.41 11.60 -1.52
CA LYS A 291 -14.32 11.24 -2.45
C LYS A 291 -14.19 9.73 -2.67
N GLN A 292 -14.88 8.90 -1.89
CA GLN A 292 -14.82 7.43 -2.01
C GLN A 292 -15.41 6.91 -3.32
N ALA A 293 -16.40 7.62 -3.88
CA ALA A 293 -17.12 7.16 -5.07
C ALA A 293 -16.24 7.03 -6.32
N ASP A 294 -15.09 7.73 -6.40
CA ASP A 294 -14.21 7.69 -7.57
C ASP A 294 -13.05 6.70 -7.47
N GLY A 295 -12.84 6.10 -6.29
CA GLY A 295 -11.82 5.10 -6.05
C GLY A 295 -10.37 5.60 -6.17
N PHE A 296 -10.12 6.92 -6.14
CA PHE A 296 -8.75 7.47 -6.23
C PHE A 296 -7.91 7.07 -5.02
N ALA A 297 -8.43 7.27 -3.81
CA ALA A 297 -7.76 6.88 -2.57
C ALA A 297 -7.47 5.38 -2.49
N ALA A 298 -8.39 4.56 -3.00
CA ALA A 298 -8.26 3.09 -3.05
C ALA A 298 -7.07 2.61 -3.91
N ARG A 299 -6.43 3.51 -4.66
CA ARG A 299 -5.25 3.21 -5.48
C ARG A 299 -3.92 3.40 -4.75
N PHE A 300 -3.94 3.93 -3.54
CA PHE A 300 -2.73 4.05 -2.75
C PHE A 300 -2.55 2.84 -1.83
N LEU A 301 -1.36 2.25 -1.88
CA LEU A 301 -0.88 1.35 -0.84
C LEU A 301 -0.44 2.20 0.35
N MET A 302 -1.03 1.96 1.51
CA MET A 302 -0.76 2.72 2.73
C MET A 302 0.30 2.03 3.58
N CYS A 303 1.25 2.79 4.11
CA CYS A 303 2.23 2.32 5.07
C CYS A 303 2.28 3.30 6.25
N HIS A 304 2.11 2.81 7.47
CA HIS A 304 2.04 3.65 8.66
C HIS A 304 3.43 3.92 9.23
N ALA A 305 3.84 5.20 9.19
CA ALA A 305 5.12 5.71 9.69
C ALA A 305 4.95 6.32 11.10
N GLU A 306 4.56 5.48 12.06
CA GLU A 306 4.44 5.87 13.46
C GLU A 306 5.79 5.78 14.15
N ARG A 307 6.18 6.86 14.84
CA ARG A 307 7.44 6.89 15.58
C ARG A 307 7.36 6.03 16.83
N GLY A 308 8.36 5.21 17.05
CA GLY A 308 8.57 4.53 18.32
C GLY A 308 9.07 5.46 19.44
N ALA A 309 9.50 4.86 20.54
CA ALA A 309 10.09 5.58 21.67
C ALA A 309 11.34 6.36 21.23
N VAL A 310 11.60 7.48 21.90
CA VAL A 310 12.81 8.28 21.62
C VAL A 310 14.04 7.48 22.01
N LEU A 311 14.96 7.29 21.07
CA LEU A 311 16.22 6.59 21.31
C LEU A 311 17.17 7.40 22.18
N SER A 312 17.98 6.72 23.00
CA SER A 312 19.07 7.35 23.76
C SER A 312 20.15 7.91 22.82
N VAL A 313 20.96 8.82 23.32
CA VAL A 313 22.08 9.39 22.54
C VAL A 313 23.09 8.32 22.16
N GLU A 314 23.38 7.40 23.08
CA GLU A 314 24.31 6.30 22.88
C GLU A 314 23.83 5.37 21.74
N ARG A 315 22.52 5.02 21.74
CA ARG A 315 21.95 4.17 20.68
C ARG A 315 22.00 4.83 19.31
N ARG A 316 21.74 6.14 19.23
CA ARG A 316 21.85 6.91 17.98
C ARG A 316 23.28 6.93 17.42
N LEU A 317 24.28 7.09 18.29
CA LEU A 317 25.68 7.06 17.89
C LEU A 317 26.09 5.66 17.41
N GLU A 318 25.63 4.62 18.11
CA GLU A 318 25.85 3.23 17.72
C GLU A 318 25.24 2.92 16.35
N LEU A 319 23.95 3.27 16.14
CA LEU A 319 23.27 3.08 14.86
C LEU A 319 23.97 3.81 13.71
N GLY A 320 24.42 5.06 13.93
CA GLY A 320 25.16 5.80 12.93
C GLY A 320 26.45 5.10 12.50
N ARG A 321 27.17 4.47 13.45
CA ARG A 321 28.36 3.67 13.15
C ARG A 321 28.00 2.38 12.40
N LEU A 322 27.03 1.62 12.89
CA LEU A 322 26.58 0.38 12.26
C LEU A 322 26.15 0.62 10.80
N LEU A 323 25.34 1.63 10.55
CA LEU A 323 24.88 1.98 9.20
C LEU A 323 26.03 2.38 8.25
N THR A 324 27.07 3.05 8.78
CA THR A 324 28.23 3.45 7.96
C THR A 324 29.05 2.25 7.51
N GLU A 325 29.14 1.22 8.35
CA GLU A 325 29.92 0.00 8.12
C GLU A 325 29.12 -1.08 7.37
N HIS A 326 27.79 -0.97 7.31
CA HIS A 326 26.89 -2.02 6.80
C HIS A 326 26.90 -2.15 5.28
N SER A 327 26.97 -3.39 4.79
CA SER A 327 27.02 -3.68 3.35
C SER A 327 25.67 -3.57 2.62
N GLY A 328 24.55 -3.61 3.34
CA GLY A 328 23.20 -3.61 2.78
C GLY A 328 22.89 -2.39 1.91
N SER A 329 23.45 -1.19 2.23
CA SER A 329 23.33 -0.01 1.37
C SER A 329 23.95 -0.22 -0.02
N LYS A 330 25.08 -0.94 -0.10
CA LYS A 330 25.74 -1.27 -1.37
C LYS A 330 24.93 -2.26 -2.19
N GLN A 331 24.25 -3.22 -1.53
CA GLN A 331 23.37 -4.16 -2.20
C GLN A 331 22.16 -3.44 -2.81
N ILE A 332 21.53 -2.53 -2.08
CA ILE A 332 20.46 -1.67 -2.61
C ILE A 332 20.96 -0.86 -3.81
N GLU A 333 22.10 -0.19 -3.68
CA GLU A 333 22.71 0.59 -4.78
C GLU A 333 23.02 -0.27 -6.01
N LYS A 334 23.53 -1.49 -5.81
CA LYS A 334 23.80 -2.46 -6.86
C LYS A 334 22.53 -2.81 -7.64
N VAL A 335 21.47 -3.26 -6.95
CA VAL A 335 20.22 -3.68 -7.58
C VAL A 335 19.55 -2.52 -8.31
N LEU A 336 19.42 -1.35 -7.67
CA LEU A 336 18.82 -0.17 -8.30
C LEU A 336 19.62 0.29 -9.54
N SER A 337 20.96 0.29 -9.46
CA SER A 337 21.81 0.66 -10.59
C SER A 337 21.71 -0.34 -11.76
N GLN A 338 21.56 -1.63 -11.47
CA GLN A 338 21.32 -2.65 -12.49
C GLN A 338 19.94 -2.48 -13.13
N LEU A 339 18.90 -2.23 -12.35
CA LEU A 339 17.57 -1.91 -12.88
C LEU A 339 17.60 -0.70 -13.82
N LEU A 340 18.29 0.38 -13.43
CA LEU A 340 18.42 1.58 -14.26
C LEU A 340 19.11 1.31 -15.60
N LYS A 341 20.10 0.40 -15.63
CA LYS A 341 20.78 0.00 -16.87
C LYS A 341 19.89 -0.75 -17.84
N ILE A 342 18.97 -1.59 -17.32
CA ILE A 342 18.09 -2.42 -18.13
C ILE A 342 16.69 -1.86 -18.33
N ARG A 343 16.33 -0.73 -17.69
CA ARG A 343 14.96 -0.21 -17.63
C ARG A 343 14.33 0.08 -19.00
N ASP A 344 15.13 0.49 -19.97
CA ASP A 344 14.65 0.84 -21.31
C ASP A 344 14.47 -0.39 -22.22
N GLN A 345 15.02 -1.54 -21.82
CA GLN A 345 14.89 -2.80 -22.53
C GLN A 345 13.50 -3.39 -22.28
N LEU A 346 12.85 -3.86 -23.35
CA LEU A 346 11.60 -4.60 -23.25
C LEU A 346 11.88 -6.00 -22.69
N ALA A 347 11.19 -6.39 -21.64
CA ALA A 347 11.26 -7.74 -21.11
C ALA A 347 9.91 -8.18 -20.54
N SER A 348 9.64 -9.47 -20.67
CA SER A 348 8.42 -10.12 -20.19
C SER A 348 8.76 -11.28 -19.26
N VAL A 349 8.20 -11.24 -18.06
CA VAL A 349 8.30 -12.30 -17.06
C VAL A 349 7.03 -13.13 -17.11
N LYS A 350 7.14 -14.45 -17.03
CA LYS A 350 6.01 -15.38 -16.96
C LYS A 350 5.85 -15.93 -15.54
N LEU A 351 4.67 -16.39 -15.20
CA LEU A 351 4.43 -17.11 -13.95
C LEU A 351 4.73 -18.58 -14.14
N SER A 352 5.35 -19.22 -13.13
CA SER A 352 5.34 -20.68 -13.06
C SER A 352 3.90 -21.16 -12.81
N PRO A 353 3.56 -22.43 -13.17
CA PRO A 353 2.23 -22.97 -12.90
C PRO A 353 1.84 -22.89 -11.42
N GLU A 354 2.81 -23.13 -10.54
CA GLU A 354 2.65 -23.10 -9.08
C GLU A 354 2.38 -21.66 -8.59
N ALA A 355 3.17 -20.70 -9.05
CA ALA A 355 2.98 -19.27 -8.74
C ALA A 355 1.63 -18.76 -9.25
N GLN A 356 1.22 -19.17 -10.45
CA GLN A 356 -0.08 -18.84 -11.01
C GLN A 356 -1.23 -19.38 -10.14
N MET A 357 -1.14 -20.64 -9.72
CA MET A 357 -2.16 -21.25 -8.86
C MET A 357 -2.22 -20.57 -7.50
N HIS A 358 -1.06 -20.24 -6.92
CA HIS A 358 -0.98 -19.53 -5.64
C HIS A 358 -1.66 -18.16 -5.72
N PHE A 359 -1.38 -17.37 -6.75
CA PHE A 359 -2.04 -16.06 -6.94
C PHE A 359 -3.53 -16.17 -7.18
N LEU A 360 -4.02 -17.18 -7.93
CA LEU A 360 -5.45 -17.38 -8.13
C LEU A 360 -6.17 -17.70 -6.81
N ARG A 361 -5.55 -18.48 -5.92
CA ARG A 361 -6.08 -18.73 -4.57
C ARG A 361 -6.13 -17.46 -3.75
N TYR A 362 -5.08 -16.65 -3.83
CA TYR A 362 -5.06 -15.36 -3.10
C TYR A 362 -6.06 -14.35 -3.66
N GLU A 363 -6.24 -14.27 -4.99
CA GLU A 363 -7.31 -13.47 -5.59
C GLU A 363 -8.69 -13.88 -5.04
N LYS A 364 -8.97 -15.20 -5.05
CA LYS A 364 -10.22 -15.72 -4.50
C LYS A 364 -10.41 -15.34 -3.03
N TYR A 365 -9.36 -15.48 -2.21
CA TYR A 365 -9.39 -15.07 -0.81
C TYR A 365 -9.73 -13.57 -0.65
N LEU A 366 -9.13 -12.69 -1.45
CA LEU A 366 -9.45 -11.26 -1.43
C LEU A 366 -10.89 -10.98 -1.89
N ASP A 367 -11.38 -11.69 -2.91
CA ASP A 367 -12.74 -11.56 -3.39
C ASP A 367 -13.75 -11.99 -2.31
N ASP A 368 -13.52 -13.11 -1.63
CA ASP A 368 -14.37 -13.59 -0.53
C ASP A 368 -14.41 -12.55 0.61
N LEU A 369 -13.27 -12.03 1.05
CA LEU A 369 -13.20 -10.98 2.07
C LEU A 369 -13.91 -9.69 1.63
N SER A 370 -13.84 -9.35 0.34
CA SER A 370 -14.44 -8.13 -0.19
C SER A 370 -15.96 -8.12 -0.09
N GLN A 371 -16.61 -9.29 -0.03
CA GLN A 371 -18.06 -9.40 0.13
C GLN A 371 -18.52 -9.06 1.55
N GLU A 372 -17.63 -9.13 2.53
CA GLU A 372 -17.93 -8.94 3.95
C GLU A 372 -17.71 -7.49 4.43
N VAL A 373 -17.14 -6.63 3.58
CA VAL A 373 -16.75 -5.26 3.97
C VAL A 373 -17.66 -4.18 3.40
N ALA A 374 -17.57 -2.97 3.94
CA ALA A 374 -18.31 -1.81 3.45
C ALA A 374 -17.90 -1.43 2.03
N VAL A 375 -18.81 -0.79 1.26
CA VAL A 375 -18.62 -0.41 -0.16
C VAL A 375 -17.30 0.32 -0.42
N ALA A 376 -16.88 1.20 0.48
CA ALA A 376 -15.62 1.94 0.36
C ALA A 376 -14.39 1.03 0.38
N GLN A 377 -14.40 0.04 1.25
CA GLN A 377 -13.33 -0.96 1.36
C GLN A 377 -13.36 -1.93 0.18
N HIS A 378 -14.54 -2.31 -0.30
CA HIS A 378 -14.69 -3.18 -1.48
C HIS A 378 -13.94 -2.64 -2.71
N LEU A 379 -14.01 -1.33 -2.98
CA LEU A 379 -13.24 -0.70 -4.07
C LEU A 379 -11.72 -0.87 -3.88
N ALA A 380 -11.25 -0.82 -2.65
CA ALA A 380 -9.83 -0.97 -2.33
C ALA A 380 -9.35 -2.42 -2.53
N TYR A 381 -10.16 -3.42 -2.17
CA TYR A 381 -9.85 -4.84 -2.44
C TYR A 381 -9.62 -5.11 -3.92
N GLY A 382 -10.47 -4.58 -4.81
CA GLY A 382 -10.27 -4.70 -6.26
C GLY A 382 -8.98 -4.04 -6.77
N LYS A 383 -8.36 -3.09 -6.01
CA LYS A 383 -7.05 -2.54 -6.35
C LYS A 383 -5.92 -3.37 -5.77
N LEU A 384 -6.10 -3.99 -4.61
CA LEU A 384 -5.12 -4.94 -4.08
C LEU A 384 -4.86 -6.08 -5.06
N THR A 385 -5.90 -6.65 -5.69
CA THR A 385 -5.76 -7.67 -6.73
C THR A 385 -4.83 -7.21 -7.89
N THR A 386 -4.95 -5.95 -8.30
CA THR A 386 -4.04 -5.38 -9.31
C THR A 386 -2.60 -5.28 -8.80
N TYR A 387 -2.43 -4.97 -7.52
CA TYR A 387 -1.12 -4.78 -6.91
C TYR A 387 -0.34 -6.07 -6.68
N ILE A 388 -0.99 -7.23 -6.53
CA ILE A 388 -0.32 -8.53 -6.40
C ILE A 388 0.77 -8.66 -7.48
N TYR A 389 0.40 -8.52 -8.72
CA TYR A 389 1.29 -8.72 -9.86
C TYR A 389 2.32 -7.60 -10.05
N ARG A 390 2.02 -6.39 -9.58
CA ARG A 390 2.95 -5.26 -9.60
C ARG A 390 4.07 -5.45 -8.58
N VAL A 391 3.72 -5.86 -7.36
CA VAL A 391 4.67 -6.16 -6.29
C VAL A 391 5.48 -7.40 -6.65
N ALA A 392 4.83 -8.46 -7.15
CA ALA A 392 5.50 -9.68 -7.59
C ALA A 392 6.61 -9.41 -8.61
N LEU A 393 6.35 -8.55 -9.59
CA LEU A 393 7.35 -8.17 -10.59
C LEU A 393 8.57 -7.48 -9.96
N LEU A 394 8.35 -6.60 -8.96
CA LEU A 394 9.44 -5.91 -8.26
C LEU A 394 10.27 -6.87 -7.43
N LEU A 395 9.63 -7.76 -6.68
CA LEU A 395 10.32 -8.76 -5.85
C LEU A 395 11.08 -9.77 -6.72
N HIS A 396 10.51 -10.16 -7.87
CA HIS A 396 11.18 -11.02 -8.83
C HIS A 396 12.49 -10.38 -9.33
N TYR A 397 12.46 -9.12 -9.79
CA TYR A 397 13.67 -8.43 -10.22
C TYR A 397 14.67 -8.21 -9.09
N TRP A 398 14.20 -7.97 -7.87
CA TRP A 398 15.09 -7.93 -6.71
C TRP A 398 15.81 -9.27 -6.52
N SER A 399 15.07 -10.39 -6.48
CA SER A 399 15.63 -11.72 -6.27
C SER A 399 16.67 -12.09 -7.34
N GLU A 400 16.40 -11.78 -8.60
CA GLU A 400 17.31 -12.09 -9.71
C GLU A 400 18.57 -11.23 -9.66
N LEU A 401 18.43 -9.91 -9.48
CA LEU A 401 19.56 -8.99 -9.52
C LEU A 401 20.41 -9.02 -8.24
N SER A 402 19.85 -9.38 -7.10
CA SER A 402 20.61 -9.56 -5.86
C SER A 402 21.57 -10.75 -5.95
N LYS A 403 21.20 -11.80 -6.69
CA LYS A 403 21.98 -13.03 -6.91
C LYS A 403 22.92 -12.94 -8.13
N ASP A 404 23.08 -11.77 -8.76
CA ASP A 404 23.85 -11.58 -10.00
C ASP A 404 23.37 -12.42 -11.21
N ILE A 405 22.12 -12.87 -11.18
CA ILE A 405 21.50 -13.58 -12.30
C ILE A 405 21.11 -12.56 -13.37
N ILE A 406 21.99 -12.35 -14.33
CA ILE A 406 21.76 -11.40 -15.42
C ILE A 406 21.30 -12.17 -16.66
N SER A 407 20.05 -12.53 -16.71
CA SER A 407 19.39 -12.89 -17.96
C SER A 407 17.99 -12.30 -18.00
N PRO A 408 17.83 -11.06 -18.48
CA PRO A 408 16.55 -10.35 -18.39
C PRO A 408 15.49 -10.85 -19.38
N ASP A 409 15.82 -11.75 -20.32
CA ASP A 409 14.96 -11.97 -21.48
C ASP A 409 13.90 -13.07 -21.32
N GLN A 410 14.04 -13.98 -20.35
CA GLN A 410 13.02 -15.03 -20.10
C GLN A 410 13.12 -15.55 -18.67
N THR A 411 12.78 -14.76 -17.71
CA THR A 411 12.69 -15.26 -16.34
C THR A 411 11.28 -15.68 -16.02
N THR A 412 11.17 -16.74 -15.24
CA THR A 412 9.91 -17.26 -14.73
C THR A 412 9.83 -16.94 -13.25
N LEU A 413 8.80 -16.22 -12.85
CA LEU A 413 8.52 -15.96 -11.44
C LEU A 413 8.08 -17.25 -10.77
N ASP A 414 8.80 -17.64 -9.75
CA ASP A 414 8.62 -18.90 -9.02
C ASP A 414 7.59 -18.80 -7.88
N LEU A 415 7.31 -19.96 -7.25
CA LEU A 415 6.38 -20.04 -6.13
C LEU A 415 6.90 -19.25 -4.90
N GLU A 416 8.19 -19.30 -4.61
CA GLU A 416 8.77 -18.58 -3.45
C GLU A 416 8.50 -17.08 -3.55
N THR A 417 8.77 -16.47 -4.70
CA THR A 417 8.45 -15.05 -4.95
C THR A 417 6.95 -14.77 -4.87
N ALA A 418 6.10 -15.72 -5.30
CA ALA A 418 4.66 -15.56 -5.20
C ALA A 418 4.17 -15.58 -3.73
N GLU A 419 4.70 -16.47 -2.91
CA GLU A 419 4.40 -16.54 -1.47
C GLU A 419 4.88 -15.28 -0.75
N GLN A 420 6.11 -14.85 -0.97
CA GLN A 420 6.64 -13.60 -0.46
C GLN A 420 5.75 -12.40 -0.83
N THR A 421 5.30 -12.37 -2.09
CA THR A 421 4.39 -11.32 -2.58
C THR A 421 3.09 -11.29 -1.78
N THR A 422 2.48 -12.44 -1.52
CA THR A 422 1.19 -12.49 -0.81
C THR A 422 1.32 -12.06 0.65
N PHE A 423 2.44 -12.32 1.32
CA PHE A 423 2.72 -11.76 2.64
C PHE A 423 2.81 -10.23 2.62
N VAL A 424 3.50 -9.67 1.65
CA VAL A 424 3.58 -8.21 1.48
C VAL A 424 2.19 -7.63 1.18
N MET A 425 1.39 -8.30 0.37
CA MET A 425 0.05 -7.85 0.04
C MET A 425 -0.91 -7.95 1.23
N GLU A 426 -0.74 -8.92 2.11
CA GLU A 426 -1.50 -9.04 3.35
C GLU A 426 -1.18 -7.89 4.32
N TYR A 427 0.10 -7.49 4.42
CA TYR A 427 0.47 -6.26 5.11
C TYR A 427 -0.29 -5.05 4.56
N PHE A 428 -0.31 -4.86 3.24
CA PHE A 428 -1.01 -3.72 2.64
C PHE A 428 -2.53 -3.79 2.84
N ARG A 429 -3.11 -4.99 2.80
CA ARG A 429 -4.54 -5.18 3.10
C ARG A 429 -4.87 -4.74 4.52
N LEU A 430 -4.13 -5.19 5.51
CA LEU A 430 -4.33 -4.85 6.91
C LEU A 430 -4.01 -3.36 7.18
N SER A 431 -2.95 -2.83 6.56
CA SER A 431 -2.60 -1.41 6.64
C SER A 431 -3.68 -0.51 6.04
N MET A 432 -4.32 -0.95 4.95
CA MET A 432 -5.48 -0.30 4.38
C MET A 432 -6.65 -0.31 5.37
N LEU A 433 -7.00 -1.46 5.95
CA LEU A 433 -8.08 -1.55 6.93
C LEU A 433 -7.82 -0.65 8.14
N HIS A 434 -6.59 -0.62 8.63
CA HIS A 434 -6.17 0.30 9.69
C HIS A 434 -6.35 1.76 9.28
N SER A 435 -5.99 2.14 8.06
CA SER A 435 -6.19 3.50 7.53
C SER A 435 -7.67 3.88 7.48
N TYR A 436 -8.53 2.97 7.01
CA TYR A 436 -9.98 3.19 7.04
C TYR A 436 -10.53 3.24 8.47
N GLY A 437 -9.95 2.48 9.42
CA GLY A 437 -10.28 2.52 10.85
C GLY A 437 -9.92 3.86 11.51
N ILE A 438 -8.78 4.47 11.19
CA ILE A 438 -8.40 5.82 11.66
C ILE A 438 -9.43 6.86 11.21
N ILE A 439 -9.96 6.69 10.01
CA ILE A 439 -10.96 7.60 9.42
C ILE A 439 -12.34 7.40 10.00
N GLN A 440 -12.68 6.20 10.41
CA GLN A 440 -13.82 5.96 11.28
C GLN A 440 -13.47 6.53 12.67
N ASN A 441 -13.53 7.87 12.78
CA ASN A 441 -13.22 8.64 13.96
C ASN A 441 -13.66 7.84 15.21
N PRO A 442 -12.82 7.63 16.23
CA PRO A 442 -13.25 7.00 17.48
C PRO A 442 -14.51 7.64 18.05
N LYS A 443 -14.72 8.94 17.77
CA LYS A 443 -15.94 9.67 18.09
C LYS A 443 -17.15 9.16 17.30
N ASP A 444 -17.00 8.81 16.03
CA ASP A 444 -18.11 8.27 15.21
C ASP A 444 -18.44 6.83 15.59
N LEU A 445 -17.43 6.01 15.92
CA LEU A 445 -17.65 4.67 16.47
C LEU A 445 -18.38 4.74 17.82
N GLN A 446 -17.96 5.63 18.70
CA GLN A 446 -18.65 5.86 19.96
C GLN A 446 -20.05 6.43 19.73
N ALA A 447 -20.22 7.33 18.76
CA ALA A 447 -21.54 7.86 18.40
C ALA A 447 -22.46 6.74 17.86
N ARG A 448 -21.95 5.87 16.99
CA ARG A 448 -22.68 4.68 16.52
C ARG A 448 -23.07 3.76 17.67
N GLN A 449 -22.14 3.48 18.59
CA GLN A 449 -22.40 2.64 19.75
C GLN A 449 -23.50 3.25 20.65
N VAL A 450 -23.42 4.55 20.95
CA VAL A 450 -24.47 5.27 21.70
C VAL A 450 -25.83 5.14 21.02
N LEU A 451 -25.89 5.19 19.70
CA LEU A 451 -27.14 5.03 18.96
C LEU A 451 -27.62 3.59 19.02
N LEU A 452 -26.74 2.60 18.81
CA LEU A 452 -27.10 1.17 18.88
C LEU A 452 -27.59 0.76 20.28
N ASP A 453 -26.90 1.21 21.33
CA ASP A 453 -27.30 0.97 22.72
C ASP A 453 -28.71 1.54 22.97
N LYS A 454 -28.99 2.73 22.43
CA LYS A 454 -30.31 3.35 22.56
C LYS A 454 -31.40 2.62 21.76
N VAL A 455 -31.05 2.08 20.59
CA VAL A 455 -31.96 1.21 19.81
C VAL A 455 -32.30 -0.05 20.63
N GLN A 456 -31.30 -0.65 21.25
CA GLN A 456 -31.47 -1.84 22.08
C GLN A 456 -32.33 -1.55 23.34
N GLU A 457 -32.07 -0.44 24.04
CA GLU A 457 -32.82 0.03 25.20
C GLU A 457 -34.30 0.27 24.86
N LEU A 458 -34.57 0.96 23.75
CA LEU A 458 -35.93 1.32 23.34
C LEU A 458 -36.69 0.14 22.72
N GLY A 459 -36.00 -0.85 22.17
CA GLY A 459 -36.59 -2.02 21.52
C GLY A 459 -37.65 -1.64 20.47
N LYS A 460 -38.87 -2.17 20.56
CA LYS A 460 -39.96 -1.86 19.62
C LYS A 460 -40.41 -0.38 19.62
N ARG A 461 -39.89 0.45 20.54
CA ARG A 461 -40.17 1.91 20.60
C ARG A 461 -39.06 2.74 19.91
N ALA A 462 -38.04 2.10 19.37
CA ALA A 462 -36.92 2.76 18.68
C ALA A 462 -37.32 3.26 17.28
N THR A 463 -38.18 4.24 17.19
CA THR A 463 -38.52 4.90 15.93
C THR A 463 -37.47 5.93 15.56
N LYS A 464 -37.32 6.23 14.26
CA LYS A 464 -36.37 7.26 13.76
C LYS A 464 -36.56 8.59 14.51
N GLU A 465 -37.80 9.05 14.65
CA GLU A 465 -38.12 10.30 15.33
C GLU A 465 -37.77 10.27 16.83
N LYS A 466 -38.07 9.15 17.50
CA LYS A 466 -37.75 9.01 18.92
C LYS A 466 -36.26 9.03 19.19
N LEU A 467 -35.48 8.36 18.35
CA LEU A 467 -34.03 8.38 18.46
C LEU A 467 -33.46 9.78 18.21
N LYS A 468 -33.89 10.48 17.14
CA LYS A 468 -33.47 11.84 16.85
C LYS A 468 -33.78 12.80 18.03
N GLN A 469 -34.98 12.72 18.61
CA GLN A 469 -35.37 13.54 19.77
C GLN A 469 -34.55 13.22 21.00
N THR A 470 -34.34 11.92 21.29
CA THR A 470 -33.68 11.48 22.53
C THR A 470 -32.18 11.74 22.48
N LEU A 471 -31.56 11.57 21.33
CA LEU A 471 -30.09 11.61 21.16
C LEU A 471 -29.53 12.95 20.64
N ARG A 472 -30.39 13.91 20.26
CA ARG A 472 -29.94 15.17 19.65
C ARG A 472 -28.81 15.91 20.39
N ASN A 473 -28.83 15.85 21.72
CA ASN A 473 -27.86 16.52 22.60
C ASN A 473 -26.73 15.55 23.06
N SER A 474 -26.88 14.26 22.80
CA SER A 474 -25.92 13.25 23.29
C SER A 474 -24.59 13.28 22.56
N PHE A 475 -24.53 13.94 21.39
CA PHE A 475 -23.36 13.96 20.53
C PHE A 475 -22.53 15.25 20.65
N VAL A 476 -22.89 16.17 21.54
CA VAL A 476 -22.10 17.40 21.82
C VAL A 476 -20.67 17.05 22.27
N LYS A 477 -20.53 15.99 23.08
CA LYS A 477 -19.23 15.47 23.51
C LYS A 477 -18.35 14.95 22.37
N PHE A 478 -18.92 14.70 21.19
CA PHE A 478 -18.21 14.31 19.98
C PHE A 478 -17.99 15.45 19.00
N GLY A 479 -18.32 16.70 19.38
CA GLY A 479 -18.10 17.90 18.58
C GLY A 479 -19.29 18.29 17.69
N VAL A 480 -20.44 17.64 17.81
CA VAL A 480 -21.67 17.99 17.09
C VAL A 480 -22.37 19.14 17.80
N SER A 481 -22.69 20.23 17.08
CA SER A 481 -23.44 21.33 17.69
C SER A 481 -24.84 20.91 18.11
N ASN A 482 -25.41 21.56 19.14
CA ASN A 482 -26.79 21.28 19.55
C ASN A 482 -27.82 21.52 18.44
N GLN A 483 -27.54 22.43 17.51
CA GLN A 483 -28.40 22.73 16.38
C GLN A 483 -28.37 21.62 15.32
N ASP A 484 -27.21 20.99 15.13
CA ASP A 484 -26.99 19.93 14.15
C ASP A 484 -27.28 18.53 14.67
N GLY A 485 -27.42 18.33 15.99
CA GLY A 485 -27.56 17.04 16.62
C GLY A 485 -28.72 16.20 16.06
N TYR A 486 -29.84 16.83 15.74
CA TYR A 486 -31.00 16.14 15.16
C TYR A 486 -30.70 15.63 13.74
N ARG A 487 -30.02 16.44 12.93
CA ARG A 487 -29.60 16.07 11.56
C ARG A 487 -28.51 14.99 11.61
N PHE A 488 -27.55 15.14 12.50
CA PHE A 488 -26.48 14.15 12.71
C PHE A 488 -27.05 12.76 13.04
N VAL A 489 -27.93 12.66 14.02
CA VAL A 489 -28.60 11.38 14.37
C VAL A 489 -29.37 10.82 13.18
N GLY A 490 -30.03 11.68 12.39
CA GLY A 490 -30.73 11.27 11.18
C GLY A 490 -29.82 10.63 10.14
N ASN A 491 -28.68 11.25 9.86
CA ASN A 491 -27.68 10.75 8.94
C ASN A 491 -27.05 9.44 9.43
N LEU A 492 -26.74 9.35 10.72
CA LEU A 492 -26.19 8.15 11.34
C LEU A 492 -27.16 6.96 11.28
N ILE A 493 -28.46 7.19 11.48
CA ILE A 493 -29.49 6.16 11.30
C ILE A 493 -29.55 5.70 9.85
N GLN A 494 -29.49 6.63 8.91
CA GLN A 494 -29.53 6.31 7.48
C GLN A 494 -28.33 5.47 7.07
N GLU A 495 -27.15 5.86 7.49
CA GLU A 495 -25.92 5.13 7.28
C GLU A 495 -25.96 3.69 7.83
N LEU A 496 -26.44 3.51 9.06
CA LEU A 496 -26.55 2.19 9.67
C LEU A 496 -27.62 1.30 9.00
N LEU A 497 -28.62 1.89 8.36
CA LEU A 497 -29.60 1.17 7.53
C LEU A 497 -28.97 0.74 6.19
N GLU A 498 -28.24 1.64 5.54
CA GLU A 498 -27.55 1.36 4.27
C GLU A 498 -26.47 0.29 4.45
N ASN A 499 -25.73 0.34 5.55
CA ASN A 499 -24.75 -0.67 5.92
C ASN A 499 -25.36 -1.96 6.54
N GLN A 500 -26.67 -2.10 6.49
CA GLN A 500 -27.39 -3.28 6.99
C GLN A 500 -27.15 -3.62 8.47
N VAL A 501 -26.67 -2.69 9.28
CA VAL A 501 -26.51 -2.85 10.74
C VAL A 501 -27.86 -2.73 11.45
N LEU A 502 -28.74 -1.89 10.90
CA LEU A 502 -30.12 -1.73 11.37
C LEU A 502 -31.12 -2.20 10.30
N ASP A 503 -32.22 -2.79 10.76
CA ASP A 503 -33.39 -3.07 9.95
C ASP A 503 -34.57 -2.17 10.38
N GLN A 504 -35.31 -1.67 9.40
CA GLN A 504 -36.56 -1.00 9.65
C GLN A 504 -37.71 -2.02 9.62
N VAL A 505 -38.28 -2.32 10.78
CA VAL A 505 -39.33 -3.30 10.92
C VAL A 505 -40.71 -2.62 10.86
N ALA A 506 -41.56 -3.09 9.96
CA ALA A 506 -42.94 -2.62 9.89
C ALA A 506 -43.71 -3.00 11.19
N ALA A 507 -44.44 -2.07 11.72
CA ALA A 507 -45.23 -2.34 12.92
C ALA A 507 -46.61 -2.90 12.53
N GLN A 508 -47.09 -3.88 13.29
CA GLN A 508 -48.45 -4.37 13.19
C GLN A 508 -49.40 -3.35 13.85
N ASN A 509 -50.55 -3.07 13.25
CA ASN A 509 -51.61 -2.20 13.77
C ASN A 509 -51.28 -0.71 13.93
N LYS A 510 -51.34 0.08 12.84
CA LYS A 510 -51.28 1.58 12.81
C LYS A 510 -50.13 2.25 13.61
N SER A 511 -49.18 1.48 14.17
CA SER A 511 -48.03 2.01 14.87
C SER A 511 -46.90 2.37 13.86
N ARG A 512 -45.99 3.28 14.25
CA ARG A 512 -44.89 3.69 13.40
C ARG A 512 -43.83 2.59 13.27
N PRO A 513 -43.19 2.41 12.09
CA PRO A 513 -42.10 1.45 11.95
C PRO A 513 -40.97 1.76 12.94
N TYR A 514 -40.34 0.72 13.48
CA TYR A 514 -39.24 0.84 14.43
C TYR A 514 -37.95 0.24 13.86
N LEU A 515 -36.81 0.65 14.43
CA LEU A 515 -35.49 0.16 14.08
C LEU A 515 -35.09 -0.99 15.02
N LYS A 516 -34.46 -2.00 14.46
CA LYS A 516 -33.92 -3.15 15.16
C LYS A 516 -32.51 -3.41 14.68
N ILE A 517 -31.63 -3.74 15.61
CA ILE A 517 -30.28 -4.21 15.25
C ILE A 517 -30.45 -5.56 14.55
N LYS A 518 -29.91 -5.65 13.36
CA LYS A 518 -29.90 -6.89 12.58
C LYS A 518 -29.08 -7.91 13.37
N ARG A 519 -29.66 -8.99 13.79
CA ARG A 519 -28.88 -10.12 14.29
C ARG A 519 -28.11 -10.64 13.07
N GLN A 520 -26.80 -10.62 13.13
CA GLN A 520 -26.03 -11.46 12.24
C GLN A 520 -26.62 -12.86 12.35
N SER A 521 -27.18 -13.36 11.27
CA SER A 521 -27.64 -14.74 11.23
C SER A 521 -26.42 -15.58 11.55
N ARG A 522 -26.39 -16.17 12.73
CA ARG A 522 -25.60 -17.38 12.93
C ARG A 522 -26.21 -18.36 11.94
N ASN A 523 -25.59 -18.50 10.78
CA ASN A 523 -25.89 -19.59 9.89
C ASN A 523 -25.54 -20.86 10.68
N SER A 524 -26.59 -21.55 11.05
CA SER A 524 -26.53 -22.92 11.53
C SER A 524 -26.01 -23.85 10.43
#